data_e17619c880097a8837394758185717a2
#
_entry.id   e17619c880097a8837394758185717a2
#
_cell.length_a   1.000
_cell.length_b   1.000
_cell.length_c   1.000
_cell.angle_alpha   90.00
_cell.angle_beta   90.00
_cell.angle_gamma   90.00
#
_symmetry.space_group_name_H-M   'P 1'
#
loop_
_entity.id
_entity.type
_entity.pdbx_description
1 polymer ?
#
loop_
_entity_poly.entity_id
_entity_poly.type
_entity_poly.pdbx_seq_one_letter_code
_entity_poly.pdbx_strand_id
1 'polypeptide(L)'
;LAGTAAAGGTFVDNDPSSSTTPLDNNGLTGNYTYMVTFYKSGEPESRPSTLLGPQSVVNGRVYLSNLPTPPTPPAEGGFPAYDEIRIYRNLTNDPNSFYLVDTVAPGDSYTDSKTDSEISNLSLPGNQKVNLDGPAIDSNTLLVNVITRDGLDYSNPFIPGELSFSARKGDRLLETKTFTVTATSTVQDLLGFMKDSLGIVSDSGDSTNPILASLNQIPGEGGTIQPNAYISNGALRFVSNTGVDNGVTIDLTSFRLRDANGTVTTPNLGFGTVQEAKGQSAVTDFIAYDSLGLPVRMRLTATMESRTDQQTVYRWYADSADNMERGSADITVGTGLIYFDGNGNFISASNNVVAVDRTGLPSTKPLQFSLDFTALSGLAADKASLAASRQDGSPPGVLTSYVIGEDGIIRGVFSNGISRDLGQIRLARFSNPGGLEQRGQNLFAQGINTGLPIEGGPSENGLGTISAGALELSNTDVGGDLVTLVLASTQYRSNARVITATQQLFDELLNIRR
;
A
#
# COMPACT_ATOMS: atom_id res chain seq x y z
N LEU A 1 -3.69 -18.84 19.60
CA LEU A 1 -4.59 -19.56 20.48
C LEU A 1 -5.70 -18.64 20.95
N ALA A 2 -6.96 -19.05 20.78
CA ALA A 2 -8.15 -18.27 21.18
C ALA A 2 -8.85 -18.96 22.36
N GLY A 3 -9.58 -18.20 23.13
CA GLY A 3 -10.46 -18.71 24.18
C GLY A 3 -10.15 -18.15 25.57
N THR A 4 -11.08 -18.39 26.47
CA THR A 4 -11.03 -17.94 27.87
C THR A 4 -10.31 -18.97 28.72
N ALA A 5 -9.33 -18.54 29.51
CA ALA A 5 -8.76 -19.40 30.55
C ALA A 5 -9.72 -19.48 31.71
N ALA A 6 -9.86 -20.66 32.27
CA ALA A 6 -10.48 -20.79 33.57
C ALA A 6 -9.65 -20.04 34.62
N ALA A 7 -10.28 -19.24 35.46
CA ALA A 7 -9.62 -18.68 36.63
C ALA A 7 -9.23 -19.80 37.58
N GLY A 8 -8.15 -19.66 38.32
CA GLY A 8 -7.73 -20.64 39.32
C GLY A 8 -8.77 -20.79 40.43
N GLY A 9 -8.96 -22.00 40.93
CA GLY A 9 -9.70 -22.26 42.17
C GLY A 9 -8.77 -22.25 43.37
N THR A 10 -9.35 -22.40 44.54
CA THR A 10 -8.61 -22.72 45.77
C THR A 10 -8.69 -24.21 46.03
N PHE A 11 -7.63 -24.76 46.55
CA PHE A 11 -7.68 -26.11 46.98
C PHE A 11 -7.22 -26.30 48.44
N VAL A 12 -7.83 -27.22 49.10
CA VAL A 12 -7.62 -27.48 50.52
C VAL A 12 -7.01 -28.85 50.65
N ASP A 13 -6.10 -28.92 51.55
CA ASP A 13 -5.36 -30.12 51.90
C ASP A 13 -6.23 -31.31 52.24
N ASN A 14 -5.58 -32.48 52.27
CA ASN A 14 -6.02 -33.70 52.96
C ASN A 14 -7.13 -33.41 53.95
N ASP A 15 -8.38 -33.74 53.63
CA ASP A 15 -9.40 -33.81 54.68
C ASP A 15 -9.68 -35.28 55.05
N PRO A 16 -8.89 -35.84 55.96
CA PRO A 16 -9.17 -37.18 56.48
C PRO A 16 -10.45 -37.21 57.31
N SER A 17 -11.03 -36.04 57.67
CA SER A 17 -12.18 -35.93 58.52
C SER A 17 -13.52 -36.08 57.82
N SER A 18 -13.61 -35.95 56.51
CA SER A 18 -14.86 -36.09 55.75
C SER A 18 -15.21 -37.55 55.38
N SER A 19 -14.31 -38.50 55.63
CA SER A 19 -14.54 -39.91 55.34
C SER A 19 -14.59 -40.74 56.66
N THR A 20 -15.72 -41.28 56.96
CA THR A 20 -15.92 -42.26 58.06
C THR A 20 -15.35 -43.64 57.73
N THR A 21 -14.80 -43.86 56.56
CA THR A 21 -14.14 -45.10 56.14
C THR A 21 -12.62 -44.87 56.06
N PRO A 22 -11.76 -45.68 56.68
CA PRO A 22 -10.32 -45.66 56.47
C PRO A 22 -10.01 -45.83 54.98
N LEU A 23 -9.08 -45.04 54.45
CA LEU A 23 -8.58 -45.25 53.12
C LEU A 23 -7.77 -46.56 53.15
N ASP A 24 -8.32 -47.62 52.53
CA ASP A 24 -7.64 -48.91 52.35
C ASP A 24 -6.43 -48.70 51.41
N ASN A 25 -5.26 -48.25 51.90
CA ASN A 25 -3.97 -48.10 51.23
C ASN A 25 -3.98 -47.63 49.73
N ASN A 26 -5.12 -47.16 49.23
CA ASN A 26 -5.34 -46.70 47.85
C ASN A 26 -5.49 -45.18 47.73
N GLY A 27 -5.10 -44.45 48.79
CA GLY A 27 -5.09 -43.00 48.74
C GLY A 27 -3.96 -42.44 47.84
N LEU A 28 -4.14 -41.22 47.42
CA LEU A 28 -3.11 -40.49 46.67
C LEU A 28 -1.84 -40.32 47.52
N THR A 29 -0.68 -40.54 46.95
CA THR A 29 0.61 -40.31 47.58
C THR A 29 1.56 -39.67 46.58
N GLY A 30 1.97 -38.40 46.84
CA GLY A 30 2.85 -37.65 45.97
C GLY A 30 2.59 -36.16 46.01
N ASN A 31 3.20 -35.44 45.11
CA ASN A 31 2.99 -34.01 44.86
C ASN A 31 2.09 -33.82 43.65
N TYR A 32 0.93 -33.26 43.85
CA TYR A 32 -0.06 -33.08 42.80
C TYR A 32 -0.33 -31.61 42.51
N THR A 33 -0.40 -31.31 41.24
CA THR A 33 -0.76 -30.00 40.70
C THR A 33 -1.95 -30.14 39.79
N TYR A 34 -2.87 -29.22 39.86
CA TYR A 34 -4.13 -29.28 39.11
C TYR A 34 -4.24 -28.10 38.13
N MET A 35 -5.02 -28.33 37.08
CA MET A 35 -5.54 -27.34 36.17
C MET A 35 -7.04 -27.59 35.97
N VAL A 36 -7.78 -26.55 35.66
CA VAL A 36 -9.18 -26.64 35.29
C VAL A 36 -9.41 -25.97 33.94
N THR A 37 -10.37 -26.53 33.20
CA THR A 37 -10.83 -25.96 31.93
C THR A 37 -12.35 -25.83 31.98
N PHE A 38 -12.89 -24.96 31.13
CA PHE A 38 -14.33 -24.92 30.88
C PHE A 38 -14.65 -25.78 29.66
N TYR A 39 -15.73 -26.52 29.74
CA TYR A 39 -16.15 -27.48 28.74
C TYR A 39 -17.64 -27.39 28.44
N LYS A 40 -18.02 -27.74 27.24
CA LYS A 40 -19.38 -28.02 26.79
C LYS A 40 -19.32 -29.07 25.69
N SER A 41 -20.22 -30.04 25.76
CA SER A 41 -20.26 -31.12 24.76
C SER A 41 -20.50 -30.57 23.35
N GLY A 42 -19.65 -30.96 22.40
CA GLY A 42 -19.70 -30.51 21.01
C GLY A 42 -18.99 -29.19 20.71
N GLU A 43 -18.48 -28.51 21.73
CA GLU A 43 -17.75 -27.26 21.58
C GLU A 43 -16.26 -27.43 21.94
N PRO A 44 -15.37 -26.55 21.41
CA PRO A 44 -13.97 -26.54 21.80
C PRO A 44 -13.80 -26.25 23.29
N GLU A 45 -12.97 -27.03 23.97
CA GLU A 45 -12.62 -26.83 25.37
C GLU A 45 -11.76 -25.56 25.55
N SER A 46 -11.98 -24.82 26.65
CA SER A 46 -11.19 -23.64 26.94
C SER A 46 -9.73 -23.98 27.19
N ARG A 47 -8.84 -23.00 27.10
CA ARG A 47 -7.48 -23.15 27.64
C ARG A 47 -7.54 -23.39 29.16
N PRO A 48 -6.52 -24.07 29.73
CA PRO A 48 -6.51 -24.34 31.15
C PRO A 48 -6.24 -23.09 32.00
N SER A 49 -6.61 -23.20 33.27
CA SER A 49 -6.25 -22.24 34.31
C SER A 49 -4.73 -22.19 34.54
N THR A 50 -4.30 -21.22 35.34
CA THR A 50 -3.01 -21.31 36.03
C THR A 50 -2.93 -22.55 36.90
N LEU A 51 -1.72 -22.96 37.22
CA LEU A 51 -1.48 -24.12 38.09
C LEU A 51 -2.05 -23.88 39.48
N LEU A 52 -2.74 -24.90 40.00
CA LEU A 52 -3.21 -24.98 41.36
C LEU A 52 -2.32 -25.96 42.14
N GLY A 53 -1.61 -25.52 43.14
CA GLY A 53 -0.68 -26.34 43.90
C GLY A 53 0.79 -25.98 43.65
N PRO A 54 1.76 -26.85 43.94
CA PRO A 54 1.63 -28.28 44.25
C PRO A 54 1.12 -28.57 45.65
N GLN A 55 0.34 -29.65 45.81
CA GLN A 55 -0.13 -30.18 47.06
C GLN A 55 0.53 -31.53 47.34
N SER A 56 1.19 -31.64 48.49
CA SER A 56 1.76 -32.90 48.95
C SER A 56 0.72 -33.71 49.71
N VAL A 57 0.54 -34.96 49.34
CA VAL A 57 -0.45 -35.88 49.90
C VAL A 57 0.21 -37.21 50.24
N VAL A 58 -0.18 -37.82 51.36
CA VAL A 58 0.31 -39.12 51.77
C VAL A 58 -0.89 -39.97 52.14
N ASN A 59 -1.22 -40.98 51.31
CA ASN A 59 -2.36 -41.88 51.44
C ASN A 59 -3.67 -41.11 51.76
N GLY A 60 -3.91 -40.03 50.97
CA GLY A 60 -5.02 -39.12 51.22
C GLY A 60 -5.83 -38.83 49.98
N ARG A 61 -6.63 -37.77 50.05
CA ARG A 61 -7.45 -37.21 48.98
C ARG A 61 -7.18 -35.73 48.86
N VAL A 62 -7.40 -35.15 47.68
CA VAL A 62 -7.33 -33.71 47.47
C VAL A 62 -8.74 -33.16 47.29
N TYR A 63 -9.10 -32.21 48.12
CA TYR A 63 -10.37 -31.49 48.03
C TYR A 63 -10.18 -30.17 47.30
N LEU A 64 -10.87 -30.00 46.19
CA LEU A 64 -10.87 -28.78 45.37
C LEU A 64 -12.17 -28.03 45.63
N SER A 65 -12.07 -26.80 46.10
CA SER A 65 -13.23 -25.93 46.37
C SER A 65 -13.09 -24.59 45.65
N ASN A 66 -14.19 -23.84 45.60
CA ASN A 66 -14.24 -22.54 44.90
C ASN A 66 -13.75 -22.64 43.45
N LEU A 67 -14.12 -23.70 42.73
CA LEU A 67 -13.84 -23.84 41.33
C LEU A 67 -14.47 -22.67 40.57
N PRO A 68 -13.79 -22.12 39.53
CA PRO A 68 -14.26 -20.95 38.82
C PRO A 68 -15.57 -21.24 38.09
N THR A 69 -16.41 -20.23 37.96
CA THR A 69 -17.59 -20.29 37.09
C THR A 69 -17.23 -19.83 35.68
N PRO A 70 -17.77 -20.50 34.64
CA PRO A 70 -17.55 -20.04 33.27
C PRO A 70 -18.04 -18.61 33.09
N PRO A 71 -17.29 -17.77 32.34
CA PRO A 71 -17.74 -16.43 32.02
C PRO A 71 -18.95 -16.46 31.10
N THR A 72 -19.79 -15.45 31.18
CA THR A 72 -20.89 -15.26 30.23
C THR A 72 -20.32 -14.91 28.85
N PRO A 73 -20.68 -15.62 27.77
CA PRO A 73 -20.23 -15.27 26.42
C PRO A 73 -20.66 -13.86 26.05
N PRO A 74 -19.82 -13.11 25.34
CA PRO A 74 -20.22 -11.83 24.77
C PRO A 74 -21.32 -12.01 23.72
N ALA A 75 -22.16 -10.98 23.53
CA ALA A 75 -23.30 -11.03 22.61
C ALA A 75 -22.90 -11.26 21.14
N GLU A 76 -21.67 -10.87 20.76
CA GLU A 76 -21.16 -10.94 19.38
C GLU A 76 -20.15 -12.09 19.17
N GLY A 77 -20.24 -13.17 19.94
CA GLY A 77 -19.36 -14.33 19.79
C GLY A 77 -18.04 -14.20 20.56
N GLY A 78 -17.17 -15.17 20.42
CA GLY A 78 -15.85 -15.21 21.05
C GLY A 78 -15.54 -16.52 21.76
N PHE A 79 -16.48 -17.09 22.50
CA PHE A 79 -16.34 -18.41 23.12
C PHE A 79 -17.74 -19.02 23.45
N PRO A 80 -17.84 -20.37 23.56
CA PRO A 80 -19.08 -21.03 23.87
C PRO A 80 -19.62 -20.71 25.27
N ALA A 81 -20.91 -20.84 25.45
CA ALA A 81 -21.52 -20.87 26.80
C ALA A 81 -21.21 -22.20 27.48
N TYR A 82 -20.08 -22.26 28.17
CA TYR A 82 -19.64 -23.45 28.89
C TYR A 82 -20.59 -23.78 30.06
N ASP A 83 -20.82 -25.05 30.27
CA ASP A 83 -21.73 -25.55 31.29
C ASP A 83 -21.11 -26.61 32.24
N GLU A 84 -19.84 -26.98 31.99
CA GLU A 84 -19.09 -27.95 32.78
C GLU A 84 -17.67 -27.45 33.04
N ILE A 85 -17.02 -27.98 34.09
CA ILE A 85 -15.63 -27.79 34.45
C ILE A 85 -14.93 -29.13 34.40
N ARG A 86 -13.84 -29.22 33.64
CA ARG A 86 -12.97 -30.38 33.65
C ARG A 86 -11.76 -30.13 34.53
N ILE A 87 -11.44 -31.13 35.35
CA ILE A 87 -10.34 -31.09 36.33
C ILE A 87 -9.22 -31.99 35.81
N TYR A 88 -8.03 -31.44 35.70
CA TYR A 88 -6.85 -32.16 35.25
C TYR A 88 -5.78 -32.15 36.33
N ARG A 89 -5.02 -33.25 36.45
CA ARG A 89 -3.95 -33.43 37.43
C ARG A 89 -2.72 -34.05 36.76
N ASN A 90 -1.54 -33.64 37.23
CA ASN A 90 -0.29 -34.31 36.87
C ASN A 90 -0.21 -35.70 37.52
N LEU A 91 0.71 -36.53 37.05
CA LEU A 91 1.09 -37.78 37.72
C LEU A 91 2.32 -37.53 38.59
N THR A 92 2.49 -38.39 39.60
CA THR A 92 3.66 -38.32 40.48
C THR A 92 4.99 -38.46 39.72
N ASN A 93 5.01 -39.27 38.66
CA ASN A 93 6.17 -39.54 37.82
C ASN A 93 6.21 -38.70 36.52
N ASP A 94 5.16 -37.91 36.25
CA ASP A 94 5.09 -37.01 35.08
C ASP A 94 4.49 -35.66 35.50
N PRO A 95 5.30 -34.75 36.05
CA PRO A 95 4.81 -33.48 36.59
C PRO A 95 4.40 -32.49 35.52
N ASN A 96 4.77 -32.72 34.25
CA ASN A 96 4.56 -31.77 33.14
C ASN A 96 3.35 -32.13 32.24
N SER A 97 2.76 -33.29 32.42
CA SER A 97 1.55 -33.73 31.69
C SER A 97 0.36 -33.82 32.64
N PHE A 98 -0.77 -33.28 32.20
CA PHE A 98 -1.99 -33.22 33.01
C PHE A 98 -3.07 -34.10 32.38
N TYR A 99 -3.68 -34.95 33.19
CA TYR A 99 -4.65 -35.98 32.79
C TYR A 99 -6.01 -35.65 33.40
N LEU A 100 -7.08 -35.88 32.64
CA LEU A 100 -8.46 -35.66 33.11
C LEU A 100 -8.76 -36.53 34.31
N VAL A 101 -9.12 -35.90 35.40
CA VAL A 101 -9.57 -36.56 36.61
C VAL A 101 -11.08 -36.72 36.57
N ASP A 102 -11.83 -35.62 36.41
CA ASP A 102 -13.28 -35.64 36.35
C ASP A 102 -13.86 -34.37 35.68
N THR A 103 -15.19 -34.39 35.49
CA THR A 103 -15.99 -33.27 35.00
C THR A 103 -17.08 -32.98 36.03
N VAL A 104 -17.18 -31.71 36.43
CA VAL A 104 -18.13 -31.25 37.45
C VAL A 104 -18.96 -30.06 36.97
N ALA A 105 -20.11 -29.80 37.59
CA ALA A 105 -20.88 -28.61 37.29
C ALA A 105 -20.24 -27.35 37.87
N PRO A 106 -20.44 -26.17 37.24
CA PRO A 106 -19.95 -24.90 37.75
C PRO A 106 -20.46 -24.60 39.17
N GLY A 107 -19.52 -24.25 40.04
CA GLY A 107 -19.82 -23.96 41.46
C GLY A 107 -19.75 -25.17 42.38
N ASP A 108 -19.61 -26.37 41.84
CA ASP A 108 -19.40 -27.56 42.64
C ASP A 108 -17.97 -27.64 43.18
N SER A 109 -17.78 -28.41 44.23
CA SER A 109 -16.48 -28.85 44.73
C SER A 109 -16.21 -30.28 44.32
N TYR A 110 -14.94 -30.67 44.30
CA TYR A 110 -14.55 -32.02 43.90
C TYR A 110 -13.53 -32.62 44.87
N THR A 111 -13.67 -33.89 45.16
CA THR A 111 -12.69 -34.64 45.97
C THR A 111 -12.00 -35.67 45.09
N ASP A 112 -10.74 -35.46 44.80
CA ASP A 112 -9.92 -36.37 44.01
C ASP A 112 -9.35 -37.48 44.88
N SER A 113 -9.69 -38.70 44.50
CA SER A 113 -9.17 -39.95 45.09
C SER A 113 -8.72 -40.93 44.01
N LYS A 114 -8.75 -40.54 42.73
CA LYS A 114 -8.37 -41.40 41.61
C LYS A 114 -6.85 -41.61 41.58
N THR A 115 -6.42 -42.87 41.48
CA THR A 115 -5.00 -43.20 41.38
C THR A 115 -4.39 -42.75 40.06
N ASP A 116 -3.06 -42.59 40.01
CA ASP A 116 -2.34 -42.20 38.77
C ASP A 116 -2.60 -43.20 37.63
N SER A 117 -2.74 -44.50 37.94
CA SER A 117 -3.03 -45.56 36.96
C SER A 117 -4.42 -45.45 36.34
N GLU A 118 -5.43 -44.98 37.09
CA GLU A 118 -6.79 -44.81 36.59
C GLU A 118 -6.90 -43.69 35.57
N ILE A 119 -6.19 -42.57 35.74
CA ILE A 119 -6.28 -41.42 34.86
C ILE A 119 -5.27 -41.46 33.71
N SER A 120 -4.15 -42.17 33.86
CA SER A 120 -3.07 -42.19 32.83
C SER A 120 -3.35 -43.13 31.67
N ASN A 121 -4.28 -44.07 31.79
CA ASN A 121 -4.60 -45.03 30.73
C ASN A 121 -5.46 -44.40 29.63
N LEU A 122 -4.84 -43.76 28.65
CA LEU A 122 -5.52 -43.09 27.53
C LEU A 122 -6.31 -44.03 26.59
N SER A 123 -6.21 -45.36 26.80
CA SER A 123 -7.03 -46.33 26.08
C SER A 123 -8.43 -46.49 26.68
N LEU A 124 -8.66 -45.98 27.88
CA LEU A 124 -9.97 -46.00 28.50
C LEU A 124 -10.86 -44.85 28.00
N PRO A 125 -12.14 -45.09 27.73
CA PRO A 125 -13.07 -44.06 27.38
C PRO A 125 -13.13 -42.95 28.46
N GLY A 126 -13.02 -41.71 28.03
CA GLY A 126 -13.06 -40.54 28.91
C GLY A 126 -11.71 -40.09 29.45
N ASN A 127 -10.65 -40.91 29.38
CA ASN A 127 -9.32 -40.48 29.78
C ASN A 127 -8.65 -39.67 28.66
N GLN A 128 -8.16 -38.47 28.98
CA GLN A 128 -7.50 -37.58 28.01
C GLN A 128 -6.44 -36.71 28.71
N LYS A 129 -5.52 -36.20 27.95
CA LYS A 129 -4.61 -35.13 28.39
C LYS A 129 -5.25 -33.77 28.14
N VAL A 130 -4.91 -32.81 28.99
CA VAL A 130 -5.32 -31.43 28.78
C VAL A 130 -4.79 -30.88 27.45
N ASN A 131 -5.63 -30.16 26.76
CA ASN A 131 -5.18 -29.34 25.62
C ASN A 131 -4.65 -28.01 26.17
N LEU A 132 -3.33 -27.88 26.28
CA LEU A 132 -2.70 -26.66 26.77
C LEU A 132 -2.90 -25.49 25.82
N ASP A 133 -3.16 -25.73 24.53
CA ASP A 133 -3.33 -24.68 23.55
C ASP A 133 -4.73 -24.06 23.56
N GLY A 134 -5.72 -24.78 24.06
CA GLY A 134 -7.13 -24.34 24.04
C GLY A 134 -7.71 -24.31 22.63
N PRO A 135 -8.79 -23.57 22.40
CA PRO A 135 -9.42 -23.44 21.09
C PRO A 135 -8.48 -22.82 20.06
N ALA A 136 -8.50 -23.34 18.84
CA ALA A 136 -7.80 -22.72 17.74
C ALA A 136 -8.43 -21.39 17.35
N ILE A 137 -7.62 -20.44 16.89
CA ILE A 137 -8.13 -19.19 16.33
C ILE A 137 -8.88 -19.45 15.02
N ASP A 138 -9.88 -18.63 14.76
CA ASP A 138 -10.60 -18.54 13.49
C ASP A 138 -10.59 -17.10 12.95
N SER A 139 -11.23 -16.88 11.82
CA SER A 139 -11.29 -15.57 11.16
C SER A 139 -12.00 -14.50 12.00
N ASN A 140 -12.97 -14.89 12.82
CA ASN A 140 -13.77 -13.98 13.64
C ASN A 140 -13.18 -13.76 15.04
N THR A 141 -12.13 -14.49 15.39
CA THR A 141 -11.46 -14.32 16.68
C THR A 141 -10.95 -12.89 16.83
N LEU A 142 -11.35 -12.21 17.90
CA LEU A 142 -10.86 -10.86 18.19
C LEU A 142 -9.36 -10.90 18.52
N LEU A 143 -8.59 -9.97 17.98
CA LEU A 143 -7.14 -9.90 18.21
C LEU A 143 -6.79 -9.78 19.69
N VAL A 144 -7.59 -9.04 20.45
CA VAL A 144 -7.41 -8.89 21.91
C VAL A 144 -7.63 -10.19 22.68
N ASN A 145 -8.23 -11.20 22.06
CA ASN A 145 -8.47 -12.53 22.64
C ASN A 145 -7.45 -13.57 22.14
N VAL A 146 -6.58 -13.22 21.20
CA VAL A 146 -5.53 -14.12 20.73
C VAL A 146 -4.47 -14.28 21.82
N ILE A 147 -4.15 -15.52 22.13
CA ILE A 147 -3.17 -15.87 23.16
C ILE A 147 -2.07 -16.72 22.53
N THR A 148 -0.85 -16.40 22.82
CA THR A 148 0.33 -17.23 22.53
C THR A 148 0.78 -17.94 23.80
N ARG A 149 1.34 -19.14 23.65
CA ARG A 149 1.83 -19.96 24.76
C ARG A 149 3.32 -20.22 24.61
N ASP A 150 4.03 -20.06 25.71
CA ASP A 150 5.42 -20.50 25.85
C ASP A 150 5.52 -21.37 27.12
N GLY A 151 5.65 -22.69 26.92
CA GLY A 151 5.55 -23.65 28.02
C GLY A 151 4.19 -23.64 28.70
N LEU A 152 4.11 -23.17 29.93
CA LEU A 152 2.88 -22.99 30.70
C LEU A 152 2.49 -21.51 30.85
N ASP A 153 3.24 -20.61 30.27
CA ASP A 153 2.97 -19.19 30.29
C ASP A 153 2.13 -18.76 29.10
N TYR A 154 1.14 -17.93 29.36
CA TYR A 154 0.21 -17.40 28.37
C TYR A 154 0.37 -15.89 28.27
N SER A 155 0.50 -15.37 27.06
CA SER A 155 0.59 -13.94 26.81
C SER A 155 -0.33 -13.53 25.67
N ASN A 156 -0.86 -12.30 25.75
CA ASN A 156 -1.60 -11.71 24.66
C ASN A 156 -0.64 -10.90 23.78
N PRO A 157 -0.41 -11.30 22.53
CA PRO A 157 0.49 -10.57 21.63
C PRO A 157 -0.14 -9.27 21.07
N PHE A 158 -1.46 -9.14 21.14
CA PHE A 158 -2.19 -8.01 20.59
C PHE A 158 -2.96 -7.25 21.66
N ILE A 159 -2.55 -6.03 21.92
CA ILE A 159 -3.27 -5.05 22.73
C ILE A 159 -3.76 -3.92 21.84
N PRO A 160 -4.81 -3.15 22.23
CA PRO A 160 -5.21 -1.97 21.46
C PRO A 160 -4.07 -0.99 21.27
N GLY A 161 -3.84 -0.56 20.03
CA GLY A 161 -2.71 0.29 19.69
C GLY A 161 -2.39 0.26 18.20
N GLU A 162 -1.22 0.77 17.83
CA GLU A 162 -0.74 0.82 16.46
C GLU A 162 0.27 -0.31 16.20
N LEU A 163 -0.09 -1.26 15.37
CA LEU A 163 0.76 -2.36 14.93
C LEU A 163 1.50 -1.94 13.65
N SER A 164 2.80 -1.80 13.73
CA SER A 164 3.67 -1.61 12.57
C SER A 164 4.14 -2.96 12.06
N PHE A 165 4.05 -3.15 10.76
CA PHE A 165 4.45 -4.37 10.07
C PHE A 165 5.39 -4.07 8.91
N SER A 166 6.51 -4.80 8.84
CA SER A 166 7.42 -4.81 7.69
C SER A 166 7.93 -6.22 7.45
N ALA A 167 8.03 -6.61 6.20
CA ALA A 167 8.45 -7.95 5.80
C ALA A 167 9.30 -7.87 4.53
N ARG A 168 9.77 -9.01 4.03
CA ARG A 168 10.51 -9.08 2.78
C ARG A 168 9.67 -9.75 1.71
N LYS A 169 9.77 -9.23 0.46
CA LYS A 169 9.24 -9.86 -0.75
C LYS A 169 10.40 -10.05 -1.73
N GLY A 170 10.75 -11.31 -2.02
CA GLY A 170 12.03 -11.61 -2.65
C GLY A 170 13.19 -11.04 -1.82
N ASP A 171 14.12 -10.38 -2.49
CA ASP A 171 15.27 -9.76 -1.84
C ASP A 171 14.98 -8.37 -1.24
N ARG A 172 13.77 -7.81 -1.47
CA ARG A 172 13.42 -6.44 -1.04
C ARG A 172 12.77 -6.42 0.33
N LEU A 173 13.25 -5.52 1.21
CA LEU A 173 12.50 -5.11 2.39
C LEU A 173 11.34 -4.20 1.96
N LEU A 174 10.13 -4.56 2.36
CA LEU A 174 8.93 -3.74 2.12
C LEU A 174 8.88 -2.55 3.08
N GLU A 175 8.24 -1.48 2.65
CA GLU A 175 8.00 -0.33 3.51
C GLU A 175 7.07 -0.71 4.66
N THR A 176 7.35 -0.14 5.84
CA THR A 176 6.54 -0.39 7.03
C THR A 176 5.13 0.17 6.83
N LYS A 177 4.13 -0.68 7.00
CA LYS A 177 2.71 -0.31 7.03
C LYS A 177 2.19 -0.40 8.46
N THR A 178 1.13 0.33 8.76
CA THR A 178 0.54 0.38 10.10
C THR A 178 -0.91 -0.09 10.09
N PHE A 179 -1.28 -0.83 11.13
CA PHE A 179 -2.62 -1.33 11.37
C PHE A 179 -3.06 -0.95 12.78
N THR A 180 -4.25 -0.37 12.91
CA THR A 180 -4.77 0.00 14.23
C THR A 180 -5.51 -1.18 14.83
N VAL A 181 -4.95 -1.75 15.89
CA VAL A 181 -5.61 -2.78 16.69
C VAL A 181 -6.62 -2.10 17.61
N THR A 182 -7.87 -2.46 17.48
CA THR A 182 -8.98 -2.01 18.34
C THR A 182 -9.54 -3.17 19.13
N ALA A 183 -10.46 -2.90 20.06
CA ALA A 183 -11.16 -3.96 20.80
C ALA A 183 -12.03 -4.86 19.91
N THR A 184 -12.38 -4.42 18.71
CA THR A 184 -13.21 -5.15 17.75
C THR A 184 -12.45 -5.69 16.54
N SER A 185 -11.15 -5.42 16.42
CA SER A 185 -10.33 -5.95 15.32
C SER A 185 -10.25 -7.47 15.40
N THR A 186 -10.47 -8.12 14.26
CA THR A 186 -10.46 -9.58 14.11
C THR A 186 -9.15 -10.11 13.52
N VAL A 187 -8.93 -11.39 13.60
CA VAL A 187 -7.83 -12.08 12.91
C VAL A 187 -7.97 -11.93 11.39
N GLN A 188 -9.21 -11.89 10.86
CA GLN A 188 -9.45 -11.65 9.43
C GLN A 188 -8.96 -10.26 8.99
N ASP A 189 -9.18 -9.23 9.81
CA ASP A 189 -8.70 -7.88 9.50
C ASP A 189 -7.18 -7.83 9.44
N LEU A 190 -6.51 -8.52 10.39
CA LEU A 190 -5.05 -8.64 10.39
C LEU A 190 -4.53 -9.40 9.17
N LEU A 191 -5.17 -10.52 8.79
CA LEU A 191 -4.81 -11.29 7.60
C LEU A 191 -4.95 -10.48 6.33
N GLY A 192 -6.05 -9.73 6.19
CA GLY A 192 -6.28 -8.81 5.06
C GLY A 192 -5.17 -7.77 4.98
N PHE A 193 -4.92 -7.06 6.09
CA PHE A 193 -3.85 -6.07 6.19
C PHE A 193 -2.48 -6.64 5.81
N MET A 194 -2.12 -7.81 6.33
CA MET A 194 -0.82 -8.43 6.04
C MET A 194 -0.74 -8.90 4.59
N LYS A 195 -1.80 -9.51 4.03
CA LYS A 195 -1.89 -9.91 2.63
C LYS A 195 -1.62 -8.72 1.70
N ASP A 196 -2.29 -7.61 1.95
CA ASP A 196 -2.19 -6.38 1.16
C ASP A 196 -0.80 -5.74 1.30
N SER A 197 -0.27 -5.69 2.53
CA SER A 197 1.09 -5.19 2.79
C SER A 197 2.20 -6.04 2.15
N LEU A 198 1.96 -7.34 1.95
CA LEU A 198 2.87 -8.27 1.29
C LEU A 198 2.71 -8.26 -0.23
N GLY A 199 1.68 -7.60 -0.76
CA GLY A 199 1.38 -7.60 -2.18
C GLY A 199 1.07 -9.00 -2.71
N ILE A 200 0.29 -9.80 -1.97
CA ILE A 200 -0.19 -11.11 -2.40
C ILE A 200 -1.47 -10.92 -3.21
N VAL A 201 -1.39 -11.16 -4.49
CA VAL A 201 -2.51 -11.05 -5.42
C VAL A 201 -3.27 -12.36 -5.47
N SER A 202 -4.48 -12.40 -4.94
CA SER A 202 -5.38 -13.57 -4.97
C SER A 202 -6.43 -13.51 -6.09
N ASP A 203 -6.71 -12.31 -6.59
CA ASP A 203 -7.67 -12.04 -7.67
C ASP A 203 -7.02 -11.11 -8.69
N SER A 204 -7.19 -11.41 -9.97
CA SER A 204 -6.68 -10.57 -11.07
C SER A 204 -7.64 -9.43 -11.44
N GLY A 205 -8.86 -9.44 -10.92
CA GLY A 205 -9.93 -8.56 -11.37
C GLY A 205 -10.47 -8.91 -12.76
N ASP A 206 -9.95 -9.95 -13.40
CA ASP A 206 -10.35 -10.43 -14.73
C ASP A 206 -10.69 -11.93 -14.68
N SER A 207 -11.96 -12.27 -14.76
CA SER A 207 -12.45 -13.64 -14.70
C SER A 207 -11.97 -14.53 -15.86
N THR A 208 -11.53 -13.93 -16.96
CA THR A 208 -10.97 -14.66 -18.12
C THR A 208 -9.51 -15.04 -17.91
N ASN A 209 -8.82 -14.38 -17.00
CA ASN A 209 -7.40 -14.57 -16.69
C ASN A 209 -7.17 -14.67 -15.16
N PRO A 210 -7.81 -15.65 -14.48
CA PRO A 210 -7.73 -15.76 -13.02
C PRO A 210 -6.28 -16.01 -12.57
N ILE A 211 -5.97 -15.66 -11.32
CA ILE A 211 -4.71 -16.06 -10.72
C ILE A 211 -4.72 -17.58 -10.55
N LEU A 212 -3.70 -18.26 -11.09
CA LEU A 212 -3.57 -19.69 -10.93
C LEU A 212 -3.09 -20.05 -9.52
N ALA A 213 -3.44 -21.26 -9.09
CA ALA A 213 -2.93 -21.81 -7.85
C ALA A 213 -1.40 -21.81 -7.84
N SER A 214 -0.82 -21.48 -6.69
CA SER A 214 0.65 -21.47 -6.52
C SER A 214 1.23 -22.86 -6.80
N LEU A 215 2.42 -22.88 -7.39
CA LEU A 215 3.23 -24.12 -7.51
C LEU A 215 3.70 -24.63 -6.15
N ASN A 216 3.53 -23.83 -5.12
CA ASN A 216 3.87 -24.16 -3.74
C ASN A 216 2.79 -25.08 -3.15
N GLN A 217 3.23 -26.14 -2.50
CA GLN A 217 2.38 -27.08 -1.78
C GLN A 217 2.69 -26.97 -0.30
N ILE A 218 1.69 -26.87 0.55
CA ILE A 218 1.90 -26.91 1.99
C ILE A 218 1.91 -28.37 2.44
N PRO A 219 2.96 -28.83 3.13
CA PRO A 219 3.00 -30.19 3.67
C PRO A 219 1.79 -30.46 4.58
N GLY A 220 1.06 -31.53 4.32
CA GLY A 220 -0.12 -31.95 5.09
C GLY A 220 -1.45 -31.37 4.59
N GLU A 221 -1.45 -30.42 3.65
CA GLU A 221 -2.66 -29.96 2.97
C GLU A 221 -2.67 -30.53 1.54
N GLY A 222 -3.70 -31.30 1.21
CA GLY A 222 -3.84 -31.91 -0.12
C GLY A 222 -4.32 -30.90 -1.14
N GLY A 223 -3.61 -30.76 -2.26
CA GLY A 223 -4.06 -29.98 -3.40
C GLY A 223 -3.23 -28.72 -3.70
N THR A 224 -3.65 -28.00 -4.73
CA THR A 224 -3.07 -26.72 -5.15
C THR A 224 -3.69 -25.58 -4.35
N ILE A 225 -2.86 -24.69 -3.82
CA ILE A 225 -3.29 -23.60 -2.94
C ILE A 225 -3.23 -22.28 -3.71
N GLN A 226 -4.31 -21.51 -3.64
CA GLN A 226 -4.36 -20.16 -4.21
C GLN A 226 -3.46 -19.22 -3.40
N PRO A 227 -2.74 -18.29 -4.05
CA PRO A 227 -2.06 -17.21 -3.35
C PRO A 227 -3.04 -16.43 -2.47
N ASN A 228 -2.83 -16.45 -1.17
CA ASN A 228 -3.73 -15.80 -0.20
C ASN A 228 -3.11 -15.77 1.20
N ALA A 229 -3.80 -15.11 2.13
CA ALA A 229 -3.61 -15.25 3.57
C ALA A 229 -4.85 -15.92 4.17
N TYR A 230 -4.66 -16.95 4.99
CA TYR A 230 -5.74 -17.73 5.57
C TYR A 230 -5.32 -18.41 6.88
N ILE A 231 -6.28 -19.00 7.59
CA ILE A 231 -6.04 -19.78 8.80
C ILE A 231 -6.16 -21.26 8.45
N SER A 232 -5.20 -22.04 8.89
CA SER A 232 -5.24 -23.49 8.81
C SER A 232 -4.72 -24.09 10.12
N ASN A 233 -5.55 -24.93 10.75
CA ASN A 233 -5.25 -25.58 12.02
C ASN A 233 -4.79 -24.59 13.11
N GLY A 234 -5.44 -23.43 13.22
CA GLY A 234 -5.11 -22.40 14.20
C GLY A 234 -3.82 -21.64 13.92
N ALA A 235 -3.22 -21.79 12.75
CA ALA A 235 -2.02 -21.06 12.31
C ALA A 235 -2.33 -20.11 11.17
N LEU A 236 -1.74 -18.91 11.20
CA LEU A 236 -1.77 -17.97 10.08
C LEU A 236 -0.87 -18.47 8.95
N ARG A 237 -1.40 -18.54 7.75
CA ARG A 237 -0.72 -19.03 6.55
C ARG A 237 -0.70 -17.94 5.49
N PHE A 238 0.46 -17.75 4.86
CA PHE A 238 0.65 -16.84 3.74
C PHE A 238 1.22 -17.60 2.56
N VAL A 239 0.50 -17.62 1.45
CA VAL A 239 0.93 -18.25 0.20
C VAL A 239 1.17 -17.14 -0.81
N SER A 240 2.43 -16.94 -1.17
CA SER A 240 2.82 -15.93 -2.16
C SER A 240 2.45 -16.35 -3.58
N ASN A 241 2.42 -15.39 -4.49
CA ASN A 241 2.35 -15.65 -5.91
C ASN A 241 3.58 -16.44 -6.37
N THR A 242 3.44 -17.15 -7.50
CA THR A 242 4.54 -17.90 -8.12
C THR A 242 5.72 -17.00 -8.44
N GLY A 243 6.95 -17.52 -8.32
CA GLY A 243 8.20 -16.83 -8.61
C GLY A 243 9.01 -16.53 -7.35
N VAL A 244 10.33 -16.74 -7.44
CA VAL A 244 11.25 -16.53 -6.30
C VAL A 244 11.24 -15.07 -5.80
N ASP A 245 11.06 -14.10 -6.70
CA ASP A 245 10.97 -12.69 -6.34
C ASP A 245 9.62 -12.27 -5.72
N ASN A 246 8.61 -13.14 -5.77
CA ASN A 246 7.35 -13.00 -5.07
C ASN A 246 7.33 -13.71 -3.71
N GLY A 247 8.37 -14.47 -3.38
CA GLY A 247 8.49 -15.14 -2.08
C GLY A 247 8.42 -14.17 -0.93
N VAL A 248 7.63 -14.48 0.11
CA VAL A 248 7.46 -13.62 1.29
C VAL A 248 8.19 -14.21 2.49
N THR A 249 8.86 -13.36 3.25
CA THR A 249 9.52 -13.74 4.49
C THR A 249 9.07 -12.82 5.61
N ILE A 250 8.54 -13.43 6.67
CA ILE A 250 8.08 -12.75 7.89
C ILE A 250 8.91 -13.30 9.04
N ASP A 251 9.48 -12.46 9.84
CA ASP A 251 10.28 -12.83 11.01
C ASP A 251 9.78 -12.13 12.30
N LEU A 252 10.39 -12.46 13.43
CA LEU A 252 10.01 -11.87 14.71
C LEU A 252 10.17 -10.35 14.76
N THR A 253 11.07 -9.80 13.96
CA THR A 253 11.34 -8.36 13.91
C THR A 253 10.37 -7.61 13.00
N SER A 254 9.53 -8.36 12.25
CA SER A 254 8.54 -7.79 11.32
C SER A 254 7.42 -7.00 12.02
N PHE A 255 7.25 -7.18 13.32
CA PHE A 255 6.16 -6.57 14.07
C PHE A 255 6.65 -5.66 15.18
N ARG A 256 6.00 -4.52 15.34
CA ARG A 256 6.13 -3.63 16.50
C ARG A 256 4.76 -3.07 16.85
N LEU A 257 4.36 -3.22 18.09
CA LEU A 257 3.08 -2.75 18.61
C LEU A 257 3.33 -1.60 19.57
N ARG A 258 2.77 -0.44 19.28
CA ARG A 258 2.77 0.73 20.15
C ARG A 258 1.40 0.84 20.82
N ASP A 259 1.36 0.80 22.14
CA ASP A 259 0.14 1.00 22.92
C ASP A 259 -0.28 2.49 23.01
N ALA A 260 -1.44 2.75 23.61
CA ALA A 260 -1.95 4.11 23.81
C ALA A 260 -1.06 4.98 24.71
N ASN A 261 -0.19 4.38 25.52
CA ASN A 261 0.77 5.07 26.40
C ASN A 261 2.11 5.35 25.70
N GLY A 262 2.26 4.89 24.45
CA GLY A 262 3.48 5.04 23.67
C GLY A 262 4.53 3.95 23.91
N THR A 263 4.23 2.92 24.73
CA THR A 263 5.12 1.78 24.96
C THR A 263 5.18 0.91 23.71
N VAL A 264 6.39 0.58 23.28
CA VAL A 264 6.59 -0.27 22.10
C VAL A 264 6.98 -1.67 22.55
N THR A 265 6.21 -2.66 22.09
CA THR A 265 6.48 -4.08 22.32
C THR A 265 6.62 -4.81 20.99
N THR A 266 7.33 -5.93 21.00
CA THR A 266 7.39 -6.84 19.86
C THR A 266 6.49 -8.03 20.16
N PRO A 267 5.37 -8.19 19.44
CA PRO A 267 4.51 -9.38 19.58
C PRO A 267 5.32 -10.65 19.32
N ASN A 268 5.26 -11.61 20.23
CA ASN A 268 5.93 -12.90 20.05
C ASN A 268 5.11 -13.78 19.09
N LEU A 269 5.27 -13.53 17.79
CA LEU A 269 4.63 -14.28 16.71
C LEU A 269 5.72 -15.04 15.95
N GLY A 270 5.85 -16.34 16.22
CA GLY A 270 6.80 -17.20 15.52
C GLY A 270 6.32 -17.53 14.11
N PHE A 271 6.86 -16.85 13.10
CA PHE A 271 6.70 -17.24 11.71
C PHE A 271 7.90 -18.03 11.24
N GLY A 272 7.66 -18.99 10.35
CA GLY A 272 8.70 -19.78 9.71
C GLY A 272 8.33 -20.09 8.26
N THR A 273 9.34 -20.21 7.40
CA THR A 273 9.14 -20.62 6.02
C THR A 273 8.88 -22.12 5.98
N VAL A 274 7.66 -22.49 5.58
CA VAL A 274 7.26 -23.89 5.40
C VAL A 274 7.80 -24.44 4.07
N GLN A 275 7.81 -23.57 3.05
CA GLN A 275 8.34 -23.90 1.72
C GLN A 275 8.87 -22.64 1.05
N GLU A 276 10.04 -22.76 0.43
CA GLU A 276 10.63 -21.71 -0.41
C GLU A 276 9.80 -21.49 -1.67
N ALA A 277 9.71 -20.24 -2.12
CA ALA A 277 9.00 -19.89 -3.34
C ALA A 277 9.65 -20.55 -4.56
N LYS A 278 8.82 -21.03 -5.48
CA LYS A 278 9.23 -21.72 -6.71
C LYS A 278 8.88 -20.91 -7.94
N GLY A 279 9.62 -21.18 -9.03
CA GLY A 279 9.43 -20.56 -10.34
C GLY A 279 10.45 -19.46 -10.62
N GLN A 280 10.92 -19.42 -11.87
CA GLN A 280 11.78 -18.33 -12.32
C GLN A 280 10.97 -17.04 -12.42
N SER A 281 11.57 -15.94 -12.01
CA SER A 281 11.02 -14.61 -12.12
C SER A 281 12.06 -13.63 -12.66
N ALA A 282 11.57 -12.58 -13.29
CA ALA A 282 12.35 -11.42 -13.68
C ALA A 282 11.76 -10.19 -13.01
N VAL A 283 12.61 -9.37 -12.45
CA VAL A 283 12.20 -8.18 -11.71
C VAL A 283 12.87 -6.93 -12.26
N THR A 284 12.14 -5.82 -12.27
CA THR A 284 12.68 -4.49 -12.55
C THR A 284 12.04 -3.46 -11.65
N ASP A 285 12.86 -2.53 -11.18
CA ASP A 285 12.39 -1.34 -10.47
C ASP A 285 12.49 -0.15 -11.42
N PHE A 286 11.45 0.68 -11.45
CA PHE A 286 11.44 1.92 -12.23
C PHE A 286 10.64 3.01 -11.50
N ILE A 287 10.77 4.24 -11.98
CA ILE A 287 10.07 5.39 -11.43
C ILE A 287 9.08 5.88 -12.47
N ALA A 288 7.80 5.98 -12.13
CA ALA A 288 6.80 6.72 -12.86
C ALA A 288 6.63 8.11 -12.24
N TYR A 289 6.09 9.07 -12.99
CA TYR A 289 5.81 10.41 -12.48
C TYR A 289 4.32 10.70 -12.55
N ASP A 290 3.77 11.23 -11.46
CA ASP A 290 2.37 11.66 -11.43
C ASP A 290 2.17 13.00 -12.19
N SER A 291 0.94 13.50 -12.23
CA SER A 291 0.58 14.74 -12.93
C SER A 291 1.27 16.00 -12.38
N LEU A 292 1.87 15.91 -11.19
CA LEU A 292 2.68 16.98 -10.58
C LEU A 292 4.18 16.77 -10.79
N GLY A 293 4.57 15.67 -11.44
CA GLY A 293 5.96 15.28 -11.61
C GLY A 293 6.59 14.63 -10.38
N LEU A 294 5.78 14.27 -9.35
CA LEU A 294 6.30 13.57 -8.20
C LEU A 294 6.64 12.12 -8.56
N PRO A 295 7.80 11.62 -8.11
CA PRO A 295 8.22 10.26 -8.42
C PRO A 295 7.35 9.23 -7.67
N VAL A 296 6.99 8.16 -8.37
CA VAL A 296 6.28 6.98 -7.86
C VAL A 296 7.15 5.77 -8.14
N ARG A 297 7.60 5.09 -7.10
CA ARG A 297 8.46 3.91 -7.22
C ARG A 297 7.62 2.69 -7.52
N MET A 298 7.98 2.01 -8.57
CA MET A 298 7.30 0.82 -9.06
C MET A 298 8.25 -0.36 -9.08
N ARG A 299 7.73 -1.53 -8.74
CA ARG A 299 8.39 -2.80 -9.01
C ARG A 299 7.50 -3.64 -9.91
N LEU A 300 8.06 -4.16 -10.97
CA LEU A 300 7.41 -5.11 -11.86
C LEU A 300 8.11 -6.46 -11.75
N THR A 301 7.35 -7.50 -11.42
CA THR A 301 7.81 -8.89 -11.35
C THR A 301 7.08 -9.70 -12.41
N ALA A 302 7.79 -10.34 -13.31
CA ALA A 302 7.22 -11.23 -14.31
C ALA A 302 7.61 -12.68 -14.01
N THR A 303 6.66 -13.59 -14.04
CA THR A 303 6.84 -15.01 -13.77
C THR A 303 6.24 -15.85 -14.87
N MET A 304 6.90 -16.95 -15.25
CA MET A 304 6.32 -17.86 -16.23
C MET A 304 5.11 -18.57 -15.61
N GLU A 305 3.95 -18.42 -16.25
CA GLU A 305 2.70 -19.03 -15.81
C GLU A 305 2.43 -20.37 -16.51
N SER A 306 2.62 -20.40 -17.82
CA SER A 306 2.46 -21.62 -18.59
C SER A 306 3.34 -21.63 -19.84
N ARG A 307 3.66 -22.82 -20.31
CA ARG A 307 4.41 -23.04 -21.55
C ARG A 307 3.85 -24.22 -22.31
N THR A 308 3.61 -24.01 -23.58
CA THR A 308 3.22 -25.02 -24.55
C THR A 308 4.22 -25.02 -25.72
N ASP A 309 4.08 -25.95 -26.65
CA ASP A 309 4.94 -26.00 -27.86
C ASP A 309 4.75 -24.79 -28.78
N GLN A 310 3.65 -24.07 -28.66
CA GLN A 310 3.29 -22.95 -29.53
C GLN A 310 3.36 -21.60 -28.83
N GLN A 311 3.27 -21.55 -27.50
CA GLN A 311 3.13 -20.30 -26.76
C GLN A 311 3.74 -20.40 -25.36
N THR A 312 4.39 -19.33 -24.93
CA THR A 312 4.80 -19.12 -23.54
C THR A 312 4.04 -17.92 -22.96
N VAL A 313 3.47 -18.09 -21.78
CA VAL A 313 2.71 -17.08 -21.09
C VAL A 313 3.41 -16.70 -19.80
N TYR A 314 3.63 -15.41 -19.61
CA TYR A 314 4.13 -14.83 -18.37
C TYR A 314 3.04 -14.01 -17.70
N ARG A 315 2.95 -14.13 -16.40
CA ARG A 315 2.15 -13.22 -15.57
C ARG A 315 3.06 -12.17 -14.98
N TRP A 316 2.61 -10.94 -15.06
CA TRP A 316 3.29 -9.83 -14.41
C TRP A 316 2.49 -9.32 -13.21
N TYR A 317 3.21 -8.84 -12.21
CA TYR A 317 2.69 -8.23 -11.00
C TYR A 317 3.39 -6.88 -10.83
N ALA A 318 2.63 -5.84 -10.55
CA ALA A 318 3.17 -4.53 -10.25
C ALA A 318 2.87 -4.15 -8.80
N ASP A 319 3.90 -3.75 -8.08
CA ASP A 319 3.83 -3.31 -6.70
C ASP A 319 4.34 -1.87 -6.59
N SER A 320 3.70 -1.06 -5.76
CA SER A 320 4.16 0.28 -5.39
C SER A 320 3.92 0.55 -3.91
N ALA A 321 4.98 0.92 -3.19
CA ALA A 321 4.84 1.39 -1.82
C ALA A 321 4.13 2.75 -1.74
N ASP A 322 4.16 3.51 -2.86
CA ASP A 322 3.53 4.82 -3.00
C ASP A 322 2.02 4.74 -3.31
N ASN A 323 1.43 3.52 -3.33
CA ASN A 323 -0.02 3.34 -3.41
C ASN A 323 -0.66 3.81 -2.11
N MET A 324 -1.50 4.85 -2.21
CA MET A 324 -2.05 5.57 -1.05
C MET A 324 -3.56 5.44 -0.96
N GLU A 325 -4.12 4.30 -1.28
CA GLU A 325 -5.53 4.06 -1.06
C GLU A 325 -5.88 4.25 0.42
N ARG A 326 -6.87 5.09 0.68
CA ARG A 326 -7.19 5.49 2.05
C ARG A 326 -7.67 4.32 2.89
N GLY A 327 -6.91 3.99 3.95
CA GLY A 327 -7.23 2.89 4.87
C GLY A 327 -6.80 1.52 4.38
N SER A 328 -6.18 1.41 3.22
CA SER A 328 -5.60 0.18 2.69
C SER A 328 -4.07 0.18 2.85
N ALA A 329 -3.53 -1.00 3.12
CA ALA A 329 -2.09 -1.25 3.11
C ALA A 329 -1.63 -1.85 1.78
N ASP A 330 -2.53 -1.96 0.80
CA ASP A 330 -2.28 -2.65 -0.47
C ASP A 330 -1.20 -1.96 -1.28
N ILE A 331 -0.16 -2.71 -1.58
CA ILE A 331 0.93 -2.28 -2.45
C ILE A 331 0.74 -2.73 -3.90
N THR A 332 -0.26 -3.56 -4.19
CA THR A 332 -0.51 -4.07 -5.54
C THR A 332 -1.21 -3.02 -6.39
N VAL A 333 -0.71 -2.80 -7.59
CA VAL A 333 -1.21 -1.74 -8.48
C VAL A 333 -1.53 -2.24 -9.89
N GLY A 334 -1.39 -3.54 -10.12
CA GLY A 334 -1.79 -4.17 -11.36
C GLY A 334 -1.21 -5.58 -11.56
N THR A 335 -1.89 -6.36 -12.38
CA THR A 335 -1.45 -7.68 -12.85
C THR A 335 -2.07 -8.00 -14.20
N GLY A 336 -1.39 -8.77 -15.01
CA GLY A 336 -1.88 -9.22 -16.31
C GLY A 336 -0.98 -10.29 -16.92
N LEU A 337 -1.23 -10.63 -18.17
CA LEU A 337 -0.51 -11.66 -18.90
C LEU A 337 0.24 -11.09 -20.09
N ILE A 338 1.40 -11.69 -20.39
CA ILE A 338 2.21 -11.41 -21.57
C ILE A 338 2.35 -12.71 -22.35
N TYR A 339 2.04 -12.67 -23.65
CA TYR A 339 2.04 -13.82 -24.53
C TYR A 339 3.19 -13.74 -25.52
N PHE A 340 3.97 -14.82 -25.62
CA PHE A 340 5.05 -14.99 -26.58
C PHE A 340 4.79 -16.21 -27.46
N ASP A 341 5.22 -16.16 -28.71
CA ASP A 341 5.19 -17.31 -29.61
C ASP A 341 6.27 -18.35 -29.26
N GLY A 342 6.29 -19.48 -29.99
CA GLY A 342 7.29 -20.53 -29.82
C GLY A 342 8.74 -20.10 -30.11
N ASN A 343 8.93 -18.96 -30.80
CA ASN A 343 10.22 -18.36 -31.09
C ASN A 343 10.61 -17.27 -30.07
N GLY A 344 9.76 -17.00 -29.09
CA GLY A 344 9.99 -15.97 -28.08
C GLY A 344 9.65 -14.55 -28.51
N ASN A 345 8.95 -14.33 -29.63
CA ASN A 345 8.50 -13.02 -30.02
C ASN A 345 7.21 -12.64 -29.28
N PHE A 346 7.09 -11.37 -28.92
CA PHE A 346 5.87 -10.83 -28.30
C PHE A 346 4.67 -10.97 -29.24
N ILE A 347 3.54 -11.49 -28.73
CA ILE A 347 2.28 -11.59 -29.44
C ILE A 347 1.32 -10.49 -28.96
N SER A 348 1.03 -10.51 -27.66
CA SER A 348 0.06 -9.60 -27.05
C SER A 348 0.25 -9.55 -25.53
N ALA A 349 -0.38 -8.58 -24.90
CA ALA A 349 -0.52 -8.50 -23.44
C ALA A 349 -1.98 -8.28 -23.07
N SER A 350 -2.42 -8.87 -21.96
CA SER A 350 -3.72 -8.57 -21.37
C SER A 350 -3.53 -7.68 -20.16
N ASN A 351 -4.51 -6.79 -19.91
CA ASN A 351 -4.57 -5.95 -18.73
C ASN A 351 -3.24 -5.23 -18.42
N ASN A 352 -2.67 -4.56 -19.41
CA ASN A 352 -1.37 -3.87 -19.32
C ASN A 352 -1.43 -2.50 -18.63
N VAL A 353 -2.50 -2.18 -17.92
CA VAL A 353 -2.71 -0.91 -17.23
C VAL A 353 -2.32 -1.05 -15.76
N VAL A 354 -1.53 -0.10 -15.28
CA VAL A 354 -1.19 0.07 -13.87
C VAL A 354 -1.96 1.27 -13.34
N ALA A 355 -2.56 1.13 -12.16
CA ALA A 355 -3.30 2.17 -11.48
C ALA A 355 -2.78 2.34 -10.05
N VAL A 356 -2.20 3.50 -9.76
CA VAL A 356 -1.68 3.83 -8.42
C VAL A 356 -2.58 4.87 -7.80
N ASP A 357 -3.15 4.59 -6.65
CA ASP A 357 -3.93 5.59 -5.91
C ASP A 357 -2.99 6.61 -5.25
N ARG A 358 -3.32 7.89 -5.46
CA ARG A 358 -2.59 9.04 -4.91
C ARG A 358 -3.48 9.85 -3.96
N THR A 359 -4.33 9.16 -3.18
CA THR A 359 -5.24 9.80 -2.21
C THR A 359 -4.43 10.62 -1.19
N GLY A 360 -4.85 11.87 -0.95
CA GLY A 360 -4.15 12.81 -0.08
C GLY A 360 -3.20 13.77 -0.81
N LEU A 361 -2.88 13.52 -2.09
CA LEU A 361 -2.10 14.43 -2.92
C LEU A 361 -3.01 15.17 -3.91
N PRO A 362 -2.65 16.40 -4.33
CA PRO A 362 -3.43 17.17 -5.30
C PRO A 362 -3.19 16.73 -6.75
N SER A 363 -2.62 15.54 -6.99
CA SER A 363 -2.39 14.96 -8.33
C SER A 363 -3.66 14.32 -8.89
N THR A 364 -3.67 14.01 -10.20
CA THR A 364 -4.75 13.24 -10.84
C THR A 364 -4.84 11.84 -10.21
N LYS A 365 -6.05 11.38 -9.91
CA LYS A 365 -6.32 10.14 -9.19
C LYS A 365 -7.25 9.25 -9.99
N PRO A 366 -6.95 7.94 -10.05
CA PRO A 366 -5.63 7.35 -9.81
C PRO A 366 -4.62 7.78 -10.88
N LEU A 367 -3.31 7.67 -10.59
CA LEU A 367 -2.28 7.71 -11.62
C LEU A 367 -2.40 6.44 -12.45
N GLN A 368 -2.79 6.57 -13.71
CA GLN A 368 -2.91 5.45 -14.64
C GLN A 368 -1.93 5.59 -15.77
N PHE A 369 -1.26 4.50 -16.12
CA PHE A 369 -0.40 4.39 -17.30
C PHE A 369 -0.38 2.95 -17.80
N SER A 370 -0.03 2.77 -19.07
CA SER A 370 0.08 1.45 -19.68
C SER A 370 1.54 1.01 -19.81
N LEU A 371 1.77 -0.28 -19.57
CA LEU A 371 3.06 -0.93 -19.80
C LEU A 371 3.13 -1.38 -21.26
N ASP A 372 4.21 -1.02 -21.96
CA ASP A 372 4.52 -1.47 -23.31
C ASP A 372 5.52 -2.61 -23.26
N PHE A 373 5.07 -3.80 -23.64
CA PHE A 373 5.84 -5.03 -23.64
C PHE A 373 6.35 -5.44 -25.03
N THR A 374 6.12 -4.62 -26.06
CA THR A 374 6.44 -4.96 -27.46
C THR A 374 7.94 -5.21 -27.71
N ALA A 375 8.81 -4.63 -26.90
CA ALA A 375 10.27 -4.82 -27.00
C ALA A 375 10.80 -6.03 -26.22
N LEU A 376 9.92 -6.80 -25.54
CA LEU A 376 10.34 -7.98 -24.80
C LEU A 376 10.52 -9.20 -25.68
N SER A 377 11.43 -10.07 -25.26
CA SER A 377 11.64 -11.40 -25.83
C SER A 377 11.46 -12.47 -24.75
N GLY A 378 10.69 -13.51 -25.07
CA GLY A 378 10.42 -14.66 -24.21
C GLY A 378 11.42 -15.80 -24.38
N LEU A 379 12.63 -15.55 -24.87
CA LEU A 379 13.66 -16.57 -25.06
C LEU A 379 14.20 -17.07 -23.72
N ALA A 380 14.51 -18.38 -23.69
CA ALA A 380 15.13 -18.99 -22.53
C ALA A 380 16.56 -18.45 -22.33
N ALA A 381 16.84 -17.97 -21.12
CA ALA A 381 18.16 -17.56 -20.69
C ALA A 381 18.48 -18.18 -19.33
N ASP A 382 19.75 -18.29 -18.98
CA ASP A 382 20.19 -18.82 -17.67
C ASP A 382 19.62 -17.98 -16.50
N LYS A 383 19.41 -16.69 -16.74
CA LYS A 383 18.73 -15.77 -15.83
C LYS A 383 17.73 -14.90 -16.60
N ALA A 384 16.50 -14.89 -16.14
CA ALA A 384 15.52 -13.96 -16.64
C ALA A 384 15.89 -12.53 -16.19
N SER A 385 15.86 -11.56 -17.11
CA SER A 385 16.13 -10.16 -16.83
C SER A 385 15.04 -9.29 -17.44
N LEU A 386 14.66 -8.26 -16.72
CA LEU A 386 13.68 -7.27 -17.14
C LEU A 386 14.26 -5.88 -16.89
N ALA A 387 14.07 -4.96 -17.81
CA ALA A 387 14.51 -3.58 -17.63
C ALA A 387 13.52 -2.60 -18.27
N ALA A 388 13.20 -1.52 -17.58
CA ALA A 388 12.47 -0.40 -18.14
C ALA A 388 13.40 0.42 -19.03
N SER A 389 13.09 0.52 -20.32
CA SER A 389 13.96 1.19 -21.31
C SER A 389 13.52 2.61 -21.65
N ARG A 390 12.25 2.95 -21.49
CA ARG A 390 11.69 4.25 -21.85
C ARG A 390 10.49 4.58 -20.97
N GLN A 391 10.30 5.87 -20.71
CA GLN A 391 9.10 6.42 -20.08
C GLN A 391 8.76 7.77 -20.69
N ASP A 392 7.49 8.14 -20.69
CA ASP A 392 6.97 9.42 -21.16
C ASP A 392 6.77 10.45 -20.03
N GLY A 393 6.74 10.00 -18.79
CA GLY A 393 6.69 10.83 -17.61
C GLY A 393 8.02 11.58 -17.34
N SER A 394 7.94 12.71 -16.68
CA SER A 394 9.11 13.54 -16.36
C SER A 394 9.03 14.17 -14.98
N PRO A 395 10.18 14.39 -14.32
CA PRO A 395 10.23 15.13 -13.07
C PRO A 395 9.79 16.59 -13.28
N PRO A 396 9.43 17.33 -12.22
CA PRO A 396 9.10 18.73 -12.32
C PRO A 396 10.30 19.52 -12.83
N GLY A 397 10.04 20.47 -13.73
CA GLY A 397 11.05 21.34 -14.33
C GLY A 397 10.78 22.82 -14.07
N VAL A 398 11.83 23.60 -13.92
CA VAL A 398 11.77 25.06 -13.86
C VAL A 398 12.05 25.60 -15.27
N LEU A 399 11.30 26.63 -15.70
CA LEU A 399 11.53 27.30 -16.97
C LEU A 399 12.94 27.93 -16.97
N THR A 400 13.82 27.47 -17.87
CA THR A 400 15.19 27.95 -17.99
C THR A 400 15.34 28.99 -19.09
N SER A 401 14.65 28.82 -20.20
CA SER A 401 14.64 29.73 -21.33
C SER A 401 13.34 29.58 -22.13
N TYR A 402 13.10 30.53 -23.02
CA TYR A 402 12.03 30.41 -24.01
C TYR A 402 12.52 30.83 -25.39
N VAL A 403 11.92 30.26 -26.41
CA VAL A 403 12.17 30.59 -27.81
C VAL A 403 10.84 30.92 -28.47
N ILE A 404 10.83 31.94 -29.29
CA ILE A 404 9.65 32.32 -30.07
C ILE A 404 9.90 31.88 -31.52
N GLY A 405 9.02 31.05 -32.06
CA GLY A 405 9.08 30.60 -33.45
C GLY A 405 8.55 31.64 -34.43
N GLU A 406 8.78 31.45 -35.72
CA GLU A 406 8.21 32.28 -36.81
C GLU A 406 6.67 32.17 -36.83
N ASP A 407 6.12 31.07 -36.32
CA ASP A 407 4.72 30.81 -36.09
C ASP A 407 4.14 31.57 -34.89
N GLY A 408 4.97 32.32 -34.20
CA GLY A 408 4.59 33.07 -32.99
C GLY A 408 4.38 32.22 -31.75
N ILE A 409 4.63 30.92 -31.79
CA ILE A 409 4.52 30.04 -30.63
C ILE A 409 5.71 30.28 -29.70
N ILE A 410 5.39 30.56 -28.45
CA ILE A 410 6.36 30.71 -27.37
C ILE A 410 6.63 29.34 -26.80
N ARG A 411 7.76 28.74 -27.10
CA ARG A 411 8.18 27.43 -26.56
C ARG A 411 9.10 27.64 -25.38
N GLY A 412 8.63 27.17 -24.19
CA GLY A 412 9.45 27.17 -22.99
C GLY A 412 10.32 25.92 -22.95
N VAL A 413 11.60 26.08 -22.62
CA VAL A 413 12.53 25.00 -22.33
C VAL A 413 12.71 24.92 -20.82
N PHE A 414 12.46 23.71 -20.28
CA PHE A 414 12.49 23.45 -18.83
C PHE A 414 13.77 22.71 -18.44
N SER A 415 14.15 22.82 -17.15
CA SER A 415 15.36 22.20 -16.60
C SER A 415 15.34 20.66 -16.67
N ASN A 416 14.17 20.04 -16.84
CA ASN A 416 13.99 18.61 -17.05
C ASN A 416 14.13 18.17 -18.52
N GLY A 417 14.55 19.08 -19.42
CA GLY A 417 14.76 18.82 -20.85
C GLY A 417 13.49 18.83 -21.69
N ILE A 418 12.33 19.08 -21.09
CA ILE A 418 11.06 19.17 -21.82
C ILE A 418 10.88 20.56 -22.40
N SER A 419 10.35 20.62 -23.63
CA SER A 419 9.85 21.84 -24.25
C SER A 419 8.34 21.81 -24.29
N ARG A 420 7.70 22.93 -23.89
CA ARG A 420 6.24 23.09 -23.92
C ARG A 420 5.87 24.41 -24.60
N ASP A 421 4.80 24.36 -25.35
CA ASP A 421 4.17 25.56 -25.89
C ASP A 421 3.44 26.30 -24.76
N LEU A 422 3.91 27.51 -24.45
CA LEU A 422 3.39 28.34 -23.36
C LEU A 422 2.25 29.25 -23.84
N GLY A 423 2.23 29.59 -25.11
CA GLY A 423 1.24 30.45 -25.75
C GLY A 423 1.64 30.82 -27.15
N GLN A 424 0.80 31.60 -27.83
CA GLN A 424 1.03 32.08 -29.17
C GLN A 424 0.79 33.60 -29.23
N ILE A 425 1.67 34.31 -29.90
CA ILE A 425 1.53 35.76 -30.17
C ILE A 425 0.47 35.92 -31.25
N ARG A 426 -0.57 36.72 -30.95
CA ARG A 426 -1.62 37.03 -31.89
C ARG A 426 -1.28 38.29 -32.71
N LEU A 427 -1.46 38.24 -34.00
CA LEU A 427 -1.25 39.35 -34.93
C LEU A 427 -2.60 39.92 -35.38
N ALA A 428 -2.60 41.23 -35.67
CA ALA A 428 -3.75 41.91 -36.23
C ALA A 428 -3.30 42.72 -37.47
N ARG A 429 -4.05 42.62 -38.58
CA ARG A 429 -3.87 43.39 -39.78
C ARG A 429 -5.10 44.26 -40.02
N PHE A 430 -4.86 45.49 -40.45
CA PHE A 430 -5.90 46.46 -40.81
C PHE A 430 -5.88 46.71 -42.32
N SER A 431 -7.08 46.91 -42.89
CA SER A 431 -7.21 47.21 -44.34
C SER A 431 -6.54 48.52 -44.72
N ASN A 432 -6.55 49.50 -43.84
CA ASN A 432 -5.85 50.79 -43.98
C ASN A 432 -4.97 51.08 -42.77
N PRO A 433 -3.69 50.66 -42.77
CA PRO A 433 -2.78 50.90 -41.65
C PRO A 433 -2.53 52.40 -41.37
N GLY A 434 -2.63 53.27 -42.41
CA GLY A 434 -2.46 54.71 -42.26
C GLY A 434 -3.60 55.41 -41.46
N GLY A 435 -4.71 54.70 -41.25
CA GLY A 435 -5.83 55.19 -40.41
C GLY A 435 -5.68 54.87 -38.93
N LEU A 436 -4.63 54.20 -38.48
CA LEU A 436 -4.37 53.90 -37.09
C LEU A 436 -4.02 55.13 -36.29
N GLU A 437 -4.60 55.27 -35.11
CA GLU A 437 -4.29 56.35 -34.17
C GLU A 437 -3.07 55.97 -33.32
N GLN A 438 -2.04 56.80 -33.35
CA GLN A 438 -0.85 56.60 -32.53
C GLN A 438 -1.14 57.05 -31.08
N ARG A 439 -0.96 56.13 -30.12
CA ARG A 439 -1.17 56.35 -28.69
C ARG A 439 0.12 56.62 -27.89
N GLY A 440 1.25 56.70 -28.57
CA GLY A 440 2.56 56.81 -27.93
C GLY A 440 3.19 55.46 -27.60
N GLN A 441 4.46 55.43 -27.27
CA GLN A 441 5.23 54.21 -26.95
C GLN A 441 5.10 53.10 -28.01
N ASN A 442 5.02 53.46 -29.30
CA ASN A 442 4.78 52.54 -30.42
C ASN A 442 3.46 51.76 -30.36
N LEU A 443 2.50 52.25 -29.57
CA LEU A 443 1.16 51.67 -29.49
C LEU A 443 0.22 52.40 -30.49
N PHE A 444 -0.64 51.59 -31.13
CA PHE A 444 -1.65 52.05 -32.06
C PHE A 444 -3.02 51.61 -31.63
N ALA A 445 -4.01 52.45 -31.85
CA ALA A 445 -5.43 52.12 -31.64
C ALA A 445 -6.15 52.14 -33.00
N GLN A 446 -7.27 51.44 -33.06
CA GLN A 446 -8.15 51.44 -34.21
C GLN A 446 -8.78 52.83 -34.38
N GLY A 447 -8.57 53.44 -35.55
CA GLY A 447 -9.19 54.71 -35.95
C GLY A 447 -10.41 54.51 -36.82
N ILE A 448 -11.15 55.58 -37.10
CA ILE A 448 -12.40 55.56 -37.87
C ILE A 448 -12.18 54.98 -39.29
N ASN A 449 -11.04 55.21 -39.90
CA ASN A 449 -10.73 54.80 -41.30
C ASN A 449 -9.84 53.57 -41.42
N THR A 450 -9.63 52.80 -40.36
CA THR A 450 -8.75 51.61 -40.39
C THR A 450 -9.42 50.36 -40.97
N GLY A 451 -10.74 50.26 -40.92
CA GLY A 451 -11.48 49.05 -41.12
C GLY A 451 -11.44 48.14 -39.87
N LEU A 452 -12.10 46.97 -39.92
CA LEU A 452 -12.07 45.98 -38.85
C LEU A 452 -10.70 45.25 -38.85
N PRO A 453 -10.18 44.93 -37.65
CA PRO A 453 -8.97 44.13 -37.54
C PRO A 453 -9.19 42.70 -38.04
N ILE A 454 -8.28 42.17 -38.83
CA ILE A 454 -8.19 40.74 -39.14
C ILE A 454 -7.17 40.17 -38.20
N GLU A 455 -7.63 39.39 -37.23
CA GLU A 455 -6.81 38.81 -36.19
C GLU A 455 -6.55 37.32 -36.48
N GLY A 456 -5.36 36.82 -36.11
CA GLY A 456 -4.99 35.42 -36.27
C GLY A 456 -3.59 35.11 -35.76
N GLY A 457 -3.17 33.87 -35.91
CA GLY A 457 -1.79 33.48 -35.71
C GLY A 457 -0.90 33.98 -36.83
N PRO A 458 0.42 34.13 -36.60
CA PRO A 458 1.38 34.43 -37.67
C PRO A 458 1.25 33.42 -38.81
N SER A 459 1.44 33.89 -40.05
CA SER A 459 1.27 33.15 -41.30
C SER A 459 -0.18 32.74 -41.65
N GLU A 460 -1.16 33.07 -40.84
CA GLU A 460 -2.57 32.83 -41.11
C GLU A 460 -3.25 34.06 -41.73
N ASN A 461 -4.30 33.87 -42.51
CA ASN A 461 -5.16 34.95 -43.06
C ASN A 461 -4.39 36.10 -43.74
N GLY A 462 -3.19 35.83 -44.29
CA GLY A 462 -2.31 36.84 -44.89
C GLY A 462 -1.65 37.75 -43.85
N LEU A 463 -1.58 37.33 -42.61
CA LEU A 463 -0.73 37.93 -41.58
C LEU A 463 0.72 37.54 -41.80
N GLY A 464 1.65 38.41 -41.38
CA GLY A 464 3.08 38.18 -41.53
C GLY A 464 3.60 37.12 -40.56
N THR A 465 4.91 36.82 -40.68
CA THR A 465 5.65 35.97 -39.74
C THR A 465 6.31 36.82 -38.67
N ILE A 466 6.69 36.17 -37.55
CA ILE A 466 7.43 36.81 -36.48
C ILE A 466 8.91 36.49 -36.63
N SER A 467 9.77 37.52 -36.64
CA SER A 467 11.21 37.36 -36.54
C SER A 467 11.63 37.60 -35.09
N ALA A 468 11.91 36.52 -34.38
CA ALA A 468 12.34 36.58 -32.98
C ALA A 468 13.84 36.93 -32.88
N GLY A 469 14.23 37.55 -31.76
CA GLY A 469 15.62 37.88 -31.48
C GLY A 469 16.20 39.05 -32.33
N ALA A 470 15.34 39.78 -33.03
CA ALA A 470 15.71 40.93 -33.85
C ALA A 470 14.99 42.20 -33.35
N LEU A 471 15.61 43.34 -33.55
CA LEU A 471 15.01 44.64 -33.35
C LEU A 471 14.73 45.29 -34.69
N GLU A 472 13.54 45.83 -34.87
CA GLU A 472 13.20 46.60 -36.07
C GLU A 472 14.03 47.86 -36.09
N LEU A 473 14.76 48.08 -37.19
CA LEU A 473 15.53 49.27 -37.41
C LEU A 473 14.61 50.41 -37.87
N SER A 474 14.96 51.64 -37.52
CA SER A 474 14.27 52.80 -38.03
C SER A 474 14.43 52.90 -39.55
N ASN A 475 13.33 53.14 -40.26
CA ASN A 475 13.31 53.45 -41.70
C ASN A 475 13.28 54.96 -41.97
N THR A 476 13.50 55.79 -40.95
CA THR A 476 13.53 57.23 -41.04
C THR A 476 14.82 57.63 -41.81
N ASP A 477 14.68 58.30 -42.95
CA ASP A 477 15.79 58.90 -43.68
C ASP A 477 16.16 60.29 -43.12
N VAL A 478 16.98 60.24 -42.08
CA VAL A 478 17.44 61.46 -41.39
C VAL A 478 18.12 62.46 -42.40
N GLY A 479 18.79 61.94 -43.44
CA GLY A 479 19.41 62.77 -44.45
C GLY A 479 18.40 63.52 -45.32
N GLY A 480 17.39 62.81 -45.82
CA GLY A 480 16.27 63.36 -46.57
C GLY A 480 15.41 64.35 -45.74
N ASP A 481 15.11 64.02 -44.46
CA ASP A 481 14.42 64.94 -43.59
C ASP A 481 15.18 66.22 -43.27
N LEU A 482 16.52 66.10 -43.12
CA LEU A 482 17.37 67.29 -42.91
C LEU A 482 17.43 68.19 -44.19
N VAL A 483 17.53 67.58 -45.36
CA VAL A 483 17.47 68.33 -46.64
C VAL A 483 16.14 69.03 -46.79
N THR A 484 15.04 68.35 -46.48
CA THR A 484 13.67 68.90 -46.49
C THR A 484 13.52 70.03 -45.48
N LEU A 485 14.08 69.94 -44.31
CA LEU A 485 14.12 71.01 -43.31
C LEU A 485 14.90 72.23 -43.78
N VAL A 486 16.10 72.02 -44.37
CA VAL A 486 16.93 73.08 -44.93
C VAL A 486 16.16 73.77 -46.05
N LEU A 487 15.55 73.01 -46.95
CA LEU A 487 14.74 73.54 -48.04
C LEU A 487 13.57 74.39 -47.55
N ALA A 488 12.79 73.88 -46.60
CA ALA A 488 11.68 74.55 -45.95
C ALA A 488 12.15 75.87 -45.26
N SER A 489 13.25 75.79 -44.51
CA SER A 489 13.90 76.98 -43.90
C SER A 489 14.29 78.03 -44.89
N THR A 490 14.88 77.58 -46.04
CA THR A 490 15.31 78.48 -47.12
C THR A 490 14.09 79.11 -47.78
N GLN A 491 13.03 78.36 -48.07
CA GLN A 491 11.76 78.87 -48.60
C GLN A 491 11.14 79.88 -47.67
N TYR A 492 11.09 79.59 -46.37
CA TYR A 492 10.56 80.51 -45.35
C TYR A 492 11.32 81.80 -45.31
N ARG A 493 12.69 81.77 -45.34
CA ARG A 493 13.54 82.99 -45.40
C ARG A 493 13.33 83.75 -46.69
N SER A 494 13.14 83.03 -47.80
CA SER A 494 12.88 83.71 -49.12
C SER A 494 11.53 84.41 -49.07
N ASN A 495 10.49 83.79 -48.59
CA ASN A 495 9.16 84.40 -48.43
C ASN A 495 9.20 85.61 -47.49
N ALA A 496 9.92 85.52 -46.38
CA ALA A 496 10.09 86.63 -45.44
C ALA A 496 10.79 87.81 -46.09
N ARG A 497 11.81 87.56 -46.94
CA ARG A 497 12.47 88.64 -47.71
C ARG A 497 11.52 89.29 -48.72
N VAL A 498 10.67 88.54 -49.41
CA VAL A 498 9.64 89.06 -50.30
C VAL A 498 8.71 90.00 -49.57
N ILE A 499 8.24 89.61 -48.39
CA ILE A 499 7.37 90.43 -47.52
C ILE A 499 8.10 91.70 -47.13
N THR A 500 9.39 91.62 -46.72
CA THR A 500 10.20 92.80 -46.37
C THR A 500 10.37 93.72 -47.54
N ALA A 501 10.70 93.19 -48.75
CA ALA A 501 10.84 93.94 -49.98
C ALA A 501 9.52 94.66 -50.38
N THR A 502 8.39 93.95 -50.21
CA THR A 502 7.06 94.54 -50.45
C THR A 502 6.76 95.66 -49.47
N GLN A 503 7.13 95.51 -48.20
CA GLN A 503 7.01 96.60 -47.21
C GLN A 503 7.85 97.78 -47.57
N GLN A 504 9.10 97.61 -48.00
CA GLN A 504 9.97 98.65 -48.46
C GLN A 504 9.39 99.39 -49.69
N LEU A 505 8.85 98.67 -50.67
CA LEU A 505 8.17 99.26 -51.81
C LEU A 505 6.90 100.06 -51.36
N PHE A 506 6.14 99.54 -50.38
CA PHE A 506 5.04 100.30 -49.83
C PHE A 506 5.49 101.64 -49.14
N ASP A 507 6.57 101.58 -48.38
CA ASP A 507 7.14 102.71 -47.70
C ASP A 507 7.68 103.79 -48.74
N GLU A 508 8.31 103.30 -49.80
CA GLU A 508 8.75 104.17 -50.89
C GLU A 508 7.58 104.78 -51.64
N LEU A 509 6.52 104.00 -51.94
CA LEU A 509 5.29 104.52 -52.54
C LEU A 509 4.58 105.55 -51.66
N LEU A 510 4.58 105.40 -50.38
CA LEU A 510 4.04 106.37 -49.44
C LEU A 510 4.89 107.62 -49.36
N ASN A 511 6.24 107.51 -49.56
CA ASN A 511 7.11 108.65 -49.56
C ASN A 511 7.04 109.49 -50.90
N ILE A 512 6.70 108.84 -52.04
CA ILE A 512 6.48 109.55 -53.31
C ILE A 512 5.21 110.40 -53.27
N ARG A 513 4.31 110.14 -52.40
CA ARG A 513 3.05 110.87 -52.25
C ARG A 513 3.11 112.10 -51.29
N ARG A 514 4.27 112.40 -50.75
CA ARG A 514 4.61 113.60 -50.08
C ARG A 514 5.36 114.56 -51.06
#